data_3261547f6451445419ad2eafdb1e0801
#
_entry.id   3261547f6451445419ad2eafdb1e0801
#
_cell.length_a   1.000
_cell.length_b   1.000
_cell.length_c   1.000
_cell.angle_alpha   90.00
_cell.angle_beta   90.00
_cell.angle_gamma   90.00
#
_symmetry.space_group_name_H-M   'P 1'
#
loop_
_entity.id
_entity.type
_entity.pdbx_description
1 polymer ?
#
loop_
_entity_poly.entity_id
_entity_poly.type
_entity_poly.pdbx_seq_one_letter_code
_entity_poly.pdbx_strand_id
1 'polypeptide(L)'
;MSRQPLTKGWSTDQKYKVQLEDGRFGLLRIAERPAYEAKRLEFRLVQSLFEKDLPVAEPLSFWADDLSVYTLYEWVEGQDMNEVASDLSDSVLYDLGCQAGQILRTLHVLPIDQSQRDWNSFYQAKIDSKIKAYQAARHSYPNGQAMIDFVQANRHLLEGRPIAYHHGDFHTGNFLLGRDGKLKILDFDRYDIGDPWEEFNRLIFTADLSPAFARGQVDAYFDGAIPEEFWRLMALYVTVNSLGALSWAEQVDPDQVPLMQEQAATITEWYADFNHLVPTWYA
;
A
#
# COMPACT_ATOMS: atom_id res chain seq x y z
N MET A 1 -13.61 29.09 11.45
CA MET A 1 -13.69 27.67 11.06
C MET A 1 -13.42 26.79 12.27
N SER A 2 -14.33 25.88 12.63
CA SER A 2 -14.03 24.86 13.63
C SER A 2 -13.10 23.82 12.99
N ARG A 3 -12.01 23.46 13.68
CA ARG A 3 -11.11 22.39 13.24
C ARG A 3 -10.94 21.38 14.36
N GLN A 4 -11.07 20.10 14.01
CA GLN A 4 -10.86 18.98 14.92
C GLN A 4 -9.56 18.28 14.50
N PRO A 5 -8.54 18.15 15.36
CA PRO A 5 -7.32 17.45 15.03
C PRO A 5 -7.58 15.95 14.88
N LEU A 6 -6.85 15.29 13.97
CA LEU A 6 -6.85 13.86 13.75
C LEU A 6 -5.47 13.31 14.10
N THR A 7 -5.44 12.28 14.95
CA THR A 7 -4.20 11.67 15.44
C THR A 7 -3.93 10.30 14.81
N LYS A 8 -4.86 9.78 13.98
CA LYS A 8 -4.71 8.47 13.33
C LYS A 8 -3.74 8.55 12.16
N GLY A 9 -2.84 7.56 12.06
CA GLY A 9 -1.89 7.38 10.95
C GLY A 9 -0.45 7.77 11.30
N TRP A 10 0.48 7.34 10.45
CA TRP A 10 1.94 7.47 10.64
C TRP A 10 2.58 8.66 9.91
N SER A 11 1.77 9.45 9.20
CA SER A 11 2.23 10.63 8.48
C SER A 11 2.68 11.73 9.46
N THR A 12 3.74 12.43 9.11
CA THR A 12 4.22 13.63 9.83
C THR A 12 3.33 14.85 9.62
N ASP A 13 2.40 14.79 8.66
CA ASP A 13 1.45 15.87 8.39
C ASP A 13 0.51 16.09 9.57
N GLN A 14 0.25 17.34 9.91
CA GLN A 14 -0.87 17.68 10.78
C GLN A 14 -2.17 17.51 9.99
N LYS A 15 -3.14 16.77 10.55
CA LYS A 15 -4.41 16.46 9.90
C LYS A 15 -5.57 17.03 10.71
N TYR A 16 -6.53 17.67 10.03
CA TYR A 16 -7.70 18.27 10.66
C TYR A 16 -8.97 17.98 9.85
N LYS A 17 -10.04 17.59 10.53
CA LYS A 17 -11.40 17.72 9.98
C LYS A 17 -11.82 19.18 10.12
N VAL A 18 -12.18 19.82 9.01
CA VAL A 18 -12.58 21.24 8.97
C VAL A 18 -13.96 21.37 8.36
N GLN A 19 -14.73 22.35 8.82
CA GLN A 19 -16.01 22.69 8.18
C GLN A 19 -15.77 23.77 7.13
N LEU A 20 -16.24 23.53 5.91
CA LEU A 20 -16.17 24.45 4.79
C LEU A 20 -17.29 25.50 4.85
N GLU A 21 -17.17 26.56 4.07
CA GLU A 21 -18.15 27.66 4.02
C GLU A 21 -19.54 27.21 3.53
N ASP A 22 -19.58 26.20 2.67
CA ASP A 22 -20.81 25.61 2.14
C ASP A 22 -21.46 24.58 3.10
N GLY A 23 -20.87 24.39 4.29
CA GLY A 23 -21.36 23.48 5.33
C GLY A 23 -20.83 22.04 5.20
N ARG A 24 -20.20 21.65 4.09
CA ARG A 24 -19.51 20.36 3.93
C ARG A 24 -18.31 20.28 4.88
N PHE A 25 -17.78 19.07 5.06
CA PHE A 25 -16.53 18.85 5.79
C PHE A 25 -15.41 18.53 4.82
N GLY A 26 -14.19 18.92 5.20
CA GLY A 26 -12.96 18.61 4.48
C GLY A 26 -11.90 18.02 5.39
N LEU A 27 -10.94 17.32 4.79
CA LEU A 27 -9.67 16.90 5.38
C LEU A 27 -8.59 17.91 4.99
N LEU A 28 -8.16 18.73 5.93
CA LEU A 28 -7.02 19.62 5.78
C LEU A 28 -5.75 18.89 6.26
N ARG A 29 -4.75 18.79 5.40
CA ARG A 29 -3.41 18.31 5.74
C ARG A 29 -2.43 19.49 5.64
N ILE A 30 -1.51 19.57 6.60
CA ILE A 30 -0.48 20.61 6.68
C ILE A 30 0.86 19.91 6.81
N ALA A 31 1.71 20.08 5.80
CA ALA A 31 3.08 19.58 5.75
C ALA A 31 4.08 20.76 5.85
N GLU A 32 5.32 20.45 6.18
CA GLU A 32 6.39 21.46 6.15
C GLU A 32 6.73 21.88 4.71
N ARG A 33 7.17 23.11 4.52
CA ARG A 33 7.49 23.72 3.22
C ARG A 33 8.43 22.87 2.34
N PRO A 34 9.46 22.18 2.85
CA PRO A 34 10.32 21.31 2.04
C PRO A 34 9.57 20.20 1.30
N ALA A 35 8.39 19.78 1.78
CA ALA A 35 7.56 18.76 1.14
C ALA A 35 6.72 19.27 -0.06
N TYR A 36 6.85 20.57 -0.45
CA TYR A 36 6.00 21.21 -1.45
C TYR A 36 5.87 20.41 -2.75
N GLU A 37 6.98 20.02 -3.35
CA GLU A 37 6.92 19.31 -4.66
C GLU A 37 6.30 17.92 -4.51
N ALA A 38 6.62 17.18 -3.45
CA ALA A 38 6.03 15.88 -3.19
C ALA A 38 4.50 16.00 -3.01
N LYS A 39 4.04 16.95 -2.17
CA LYS A 39 2.61 17.18 -1.93
C LYS A 39 1.87 17.72 -3.15
N ARG A 40 2.54 18.52 -3.99
CA ARG A 40 1.97 19.00 -5.24
C ARG A 40 1.74 17.86 -6.24
N LEU A 41 2.69 16.93 -6.34
CA LEU A 41 2.57 15.78 -7.22
C LEU A 41 1.53 14.79 -6.71
N GLU A 42 1.51 14.51 -5.39
CA GLU A 42 0.45 13.72 -4.73
C GLU A 42 -0.94 14.30 -5.04
N PHE A 43 -1.13 15.60 -4.82
CA PHE A 43 -2.41 16.27 -5.06
C PHE A 43 -2.85 16.16 -6.52
N ARG A 44 -1.93 16.34 -7.47
CA ARG A 44 -2.22 16.20 -8.91
C ARG A 44 -2.57 14.77 -9.30
N LEU A 45 -1.89 13.79 -8.71
CA LEU A 45 -2.23 12.38 -8.93
C LEU A 45 -3.66 12.11 -8.47
N VAL A 46 -4.00 12.47 -7.22
CA VAL A 46 -5.36 12.29 -6.69
C VAL A 46 -6.39 13.02 -7.54
N GLN A 47 -6.08 14.23 -8.04
CA GLN A 47 -6.95 14.97 -8.96
C GLN A 47 -7.18 14.18 -10.26
N SER A 48 -6.12 13.64 -10.86
CA SER A 48 -6.25 12.82 -12.08
C SER A 48 -7.05 11.53 -11.83
N LEU A 49 -6.93 10.93 -10.65
CA LEU A 49 -7.72 9.76 -10.26
C LEU A 49 -9.20 10.11 -10.08
N PHE A 50 -9.49 11.22 -9.40
CA PHE A 50 -10.85 11.71 -9.21
C PHE A 50 -11.53 12.06 -10.54
N GLU A 51 -10.83 12.75 -11.45
CA GLU A 51 -11.32 13.08 -12.81
C GLU A 51 -11.61 11.84 -13.68
N LYS A 52 -11.09 10.67 -13.28
CA LYS A 52 -11.35 9.38 -13.93
C LYS A 52 -12.34 8.51 -13.15
N ASP A 53 -13.12 9.13 -12.27
CA ASP A 53 -14.14 8.47 -11.44
C ASP A 53 -13.59 7.36 -10.53
N LEU A 54 -12.28 7.36 -10.19
CA LEU A 54 -11.80 6.47 -9.14
C LEU A 54 -12.34 6.92 -7.77
N PRO A 55 -12.61 5.97 -6.88
CA PRO A 55 -13.23 6.24 -5.58
C PRO A 55 -12.23 6.81 -4.56
N VAL A 56 -11.66 7.95 -4.87
CA VAL A 56 -10.77 8.74 -4.02
C VAL A 56 -11.50 9.97 -3.48
N ALA A 57 -10.94 10.63 -2.47
CA ALA A 57 -11.46 11.91 -1.98
C ALA A 57 -11.33 13.01 -3.04
N GLU A 58 -12.36 13.83 -3.22
CA GLU A 58 -12.30 15.01 -4.11
C GLU A 58 -11.18 15.95 -3.64
N PRO A 59 -10.17 16.27 -4.50
CA PRO A 59 -9.17 17.26 -4.17
C PRO A 59 -9.74 18.67 -4.36
N LEU A 60 -9.89 19.41 -3.25
CA LEU A 60 -10.57 20.69 -3.24
C LEU A 60 -9.63 21.88 -3.44
N SER A 61 -8.45 21.87 -2.78
CA SER A 61 -7.54 23.00 -2.84
C SER A 61 -6.10 22.63 -2.46
N PHE A 62 -5.14 23.26 -3.14
CA PHE A 62 -3.72 23.16 -2.84
C PHE A 62 -3.10 24.55 -2.77
N TRP A 63 -2.39 24.89 -1.68
CA TRP A 63 -1.66 26.15 -1.54
C TRP A 63 -0.48 26.01 -0.60
N ALA A 64 0.33 27.04 -0.51
CA ALA A 64 1.49 27.09 0.41
C ALA A 64 1.78 28.52 0.84
N ASP A 65 2.40 28.66 2.00
CA ASP A 65 3.06 29.86 2.47
C ASP A 65 4.58 29.62 2.65
N ASP A 66 5.26 30.51 3.35
CA ASP A 66 6.71 30.42 3.55
C ASP A 66 7.14 29.23 4.42
N LEU A 67 6.25 28.70 5.27
CA LEU A 67 6.55 27.68 6.27
C LEU A 67 5.89 26.34 5.94
N SER A 68 4.75 26.34 5.29
CA SER A 68 3.89 25.15 5.17
C SER A 68 3.29 24.97 3.79
N VAL A 69 2.89 23.74 3.54
CA VAL A 69 2.09 23.30 2.39
C VAL A 69 0.76 22.77 2.89
N TYR A 70 -0.30 23.17 2.24
CA TYR A 70 -1.66 22.84 2.61
C TYR A 70 -2.33 22.08 1.48
N THR A 71 -2.95 20.95 1.80
CA THR A 71 -3.83 20.19 0.90
C THR A 71 -5.18 20.04 1.56
N LEU A 72 -6.23 20.34 0.82
CA LEU A 72 -7.61 20.19 1.27
C LEU A 72 -8.32 19.21 0.35
N TYR A 73 -8.87 18.16 0.96
CA TYR A 73 -9.68 17.16 0.29
C TYR A 73 -11.10 17.16 0.89
N GLU A 74 -12.07 16.63 0.17
CA GLU A 74 -13.37 16.29 0.71
C GLU A 74 -13.20 15.35 1.92
N TRP A 75 -14.04 15.54 2.93
CA TRP A 75 -14.16 14.56 4.01
C TRP A 75 -14.99 13.36 3.53
N VAL A 76 -14.35 12.22 3.36
CA VAL A 76 -15.02 10.99 2.94
C VAL A 76 -15.73 10.37 4.15
N GLU A 77 -17.05 10.20 4.05
CA GLU A 77 -17.84 9.48 5.04
C GLU A 77 -17.80 7.98 4.73
N GLY A 78 -17.44 7.18 5.73
CA GLY A 78 -17.34 5.73 5.61
C GLY A 78 -16.89 5.09 6.91
N GLN A 79 -16.85 3.76 6.93
CA GLN A 79 -16.35 2.97 8.04
C GLN A 79 -14.98 2.39 7.64
N ASP A 80 -14.05 2.36 8.58
CA ASP A 80 -12.73 1.76 8.38
C ASP A 80 -12.87 0.26 8.07
N MET A 81 -12.27 -0.21 6.98
CA MET A 81 -12.38 -1.62 6.59
C MET A 81 -11.83 -2.57 7.64
N ASN A 82 -10.79 -2.19 8.37
CA ASN A 82 -10.25 -3.02 9.46
C ASN A 82 -11.22 -3.15 10.64
N GLU A 83 -12.09 -2.15 10.84
CA GLU A 83 -13.07 -2.17 11.93
C GLU A 83 -14.32 -2.98 11.58
N VAL A 84 -14.75 -2.98 10.31
CA VAL A 84 -16.02 -3.61 9.90
C VAL A 84 -15.85 -4.98 9.24
N ALA A 85 -14.64 -5.37 8.87
CA ALA A 85 -14.42 -6.61 8.14
C ALA A 85 -14.94 -7.85 8.89
N SER A 86 -14.80 -7.90 10.22
CA SER A 86 -15.30 -9.00 11.05
C SER A 86 -16.82 -9.16 11.06
N ASP A 87 -17.56 -8.11 10.70
CA ASP A 87 -19.02 -8.10 10.67
C ASP A 87 -19.58 -8.47 9.28
N LEU A 88 -18.69 -8.65 8.27
CA LEU A 88 -19.05 -8.95 6.89
C LEU A 88 -18.85 -10.43 6.57
N SER A 89 -19.66 -10.97 5.68
CA SER A 89 -19.48 -12.34 5.18
C SER A 89 -18.31 -12.40 4.17
N ASP A 90 -17.72 -13.60 4.02
CA ASP A 90 -16.64 -13.83 3.03
C ASP A 90 -17.07 -13.48 1.61
N SER A 91 -18.34 -13.67 1.24
CA SER A 91 -18.84 -13.26 -0.07
C SER A 91 -18.81 -11.75 -0.25
N VAL A 92 -19.21 -10.98 0.76
CA VAL A 92 -19.16 -9.50 0.72
C VAL A 92 -17.70 -9.03 0.70
N LEU A 93 -16.84 -9.64 1.50
CA LEU A 93 -15.42 -9.32 1.54
C LEU A 93 -14.74 -9.62 0.21
N TYR A 94 -15.07 -10.74 -0.44
CA TYR A 94 -14.59 -11.06 -1.77
C TYR A 94 -15.03 -10.02 -2.81
N ASP A 95 -16.31 -9.60 -2.81
CA ASP A 95 -16.83 -8.57 -3.73
C ASP A 95 -16.14 -7.21 -3.52
N LEU A 96 -15.86 -6.85 -2.25
CA LEU A 96 -15.08 -5.65 -1.93
C LEU A 96 -13.62 -5.79 -2.37
N GLY A 97 -13.04 -6.97 -2.23
CA GLY A 97 -11.74 -7.31 -2.80
C GLY A 97 -11.70 -7.12 -4.32
N CYS A 98 -12.75 -7.58 -5.01
CA CYS A 98 -12.88 -7.36 -6.46
C CYS A 98 -12.91 -5.87 -6.81
N GLN A 99 -13.61 -5.04 -6.04
CA GLN A 99 -13.56 -3.58 -6.24
C GLN A 99 -12.13 -3.05 -6.07
N ALA A 100 -11.41 -3.47 -5.01
CA ALA A 100 -10.02 -3.06 -4.79
C ALA A 100 -9.11 -3.46 -5.96
N GLY A 101 -9.23 -4.68 -6.48
CA GLY A 101 -8.46 -5.15 -7.63
C GLY A 101 -8.72 -4.34 -8.90
N GLN A 102 -9.97 -4.00 -9.18
CA GLN A 102 -10.35 -3.16 -10.33
C GLN A 102 -9.82 -1.73 -10.21
N ILE A 103 -9.88 -1.15 -9.01
CA ILE A 103 -9.33 0.17 -8.72
C ILE A 103 -7.81 0.18 -8.96
N LEU A 104 -7.11 -0.81 -8.41
CA LEU A 104 -5.66 -0.94 -8.55
C LEU A 104 -5.26 -1.14 -10.02
N ARG A 105 -5.97 -1.99 -10.77
CA ARG A 105 -5.77 -2.16 -12.20
C ARG A 105 -5.94 -0.84 -12.97
N THR A 106 -6.94 -0.04 -12.61
CA THR A 106 -7.18 1.26 -13.24
C THR A 106 -6.06 2.25 -12.93
N LEU A 107 -5.55 2.28 -11.70
CA LEU A 107 -4.39 3.08 -11.32
C LEU A 107 -3.15 2.70 -12.16
N HIS A 108 -2.90 1.41 -12.34
CA HIS A 108 -1.70 0.89 -13.00
C HIS A 108 -1.69 1.10 -14.53
N VAL A 109 -2.82 1.39 -15.16
CA VAL A 109 -2.86 1.69 -16.61
C VAL A 109 -2.85 3.19 -16.91
N LEU A 110 -2.75 4.05 -15.89
CA LEU A 110 -2.64 5.49 -16.11
C LEU A 110 -1.32 5.83 -16.81
N PRO A 111 -1.34 6.77 -17.77
CA PRO A 111 -0.12 7.21 -18.44
C PRO A 111 0.83 7.89 -17.44
N ILE A 112 2.09 7.51 -17.49
CA ILE A 112 3.16 8.10 -16.67
C ILE A 112 3.86 9.16 -17.50
N ASP A 113 3.79 10.42 -17.06
CA ASP A 113 4.27 11.55 -17.83
C ASP A 113 5.80 11.63 -17.98
N GLN A 114 6.63 11.01 -17.16
CA GLN A 114 8.09 11.16 -17.22
C GLN A 114 8.91 10.19 -16.34
N SER A 115 8.59 8.94 -16.20
CA SER A 115 9.51 8.06 -15.47
C SER A 115 10.52 7.40 -16.40
N GLN A 116 11.80 7.64 -16.16
CA GLN A 116 12.92 6.89 -16.74
C GLN A 116 13.52 5.94 -15.70
N ARG A 117 12.75 5.53 -14.67
CA ARG A 117 13.25 4.62 -13.64
C ARG A 117 13.55 3.25 -14.28
N ASP A 118 14.78 2.84 -14.26
CA ASP A 118 15.12 1.43 -14.44
C ASP A 118 14.78 0.67 -13.16
N TRP A 119 13.62 -0.03 -13.19
CA TRP A 119 13.13 -0.77 -12.05
C TRP A 119 14.09 -1.84 -11.57
N ASN A 120 14.72 -2.56 -12.50
CA ASN A 120 15.67 -3.60 -12.14
C ASN A 120 16.81 -3.03 -11.27
N SER A 121 17.54 -2.05 -11.77
CA SER A 121 18.66 -1.43 -11.03
C SER A 121 18.20 -0.84 -9.70
N PHE A 122 17.06 -0.16 -9.69
CA PHE A 122 16.49 0.42 -8.46
C PHE A 122 16.17 -0.65 -7.42
N TYR A 123 15.44 -1.70 -7.82
CA TYR A 123 14.98 -2.71 -6.87
C TYR A 123 16.09 -3.66 -6.42
N GLN A 124 17.08 -3.94 -7.27
CA GLN A 124 18.30 -4.65 -6.90
C GLN A 124 19.03 -3.95 -5.73
N ALA A 125 19.22 -2.63 -5.83
CA ALA A 125 19.83 -1.84 -4.77
C ALA A 125 18.96 -1.84 -3.48
N LYS A 126 17.62 -1.79 -3.63
CA LYS A 126 16.66 -1.90 -2.52
C LYS A 126 16.78 -3.26 -1.81
N ILE A 127 16.88 -4.37 -2.55
CA ILE A 127 17.11 -5.71 -2.01
C ILE A 127 18.41 -5.75 -1.20
N ASP A 128 19.53 -5.32 -1.79
CA ASP A 128 20.83 -5.36 -1.11
C ASP A 128 20.83 -4.53 0.18
N SER A 129 20.21 -3.35 0.15
CA SER A 129 20.05 -2.51 1.33
C SER A 129 19.22 -3.17 2.43
N LYS A 130 18.07 -3.79 2.06
CA LYS A 130 17.19 -4.44 3.03
C LYS A 130 17.81 -5.71 3.63
N ILE A 131 18.48 -6.54 2.82
CA ILE A 131 19.21 -7.71 3.33
C ILE A 131 20.32 -7.28 4.27
N LYS A 132 21.10 -6.25 3.91
CA LYS A 132 22.16 -5.72 4.78
C LYS A 132 21.60 -5.20 6.11
N ALA A 133 20.49 -4.46 6.07
CA ALA A 133 19.83 -3.93 7.26
C ALA A 133 19.30 -5.06 8.15
N TYR A 134 18.68 -6.10 7.55
CA TYR A 134 18.22 -7.29 8.27
C TYR A 134 19.38 -8.03 8.95
N GLN A 135 20.49 -8.26 8.23
CA GLN A 135 21.67 -8.93 8.79
C GLN A 135 22.37 -8.15 9.91
N ALA A 136 22.19 -6.83 9.94
CA ALA A 136 22.71 -5.96 11.00
C ALA A 136 21.73 -5.78 12.18
N ALA A 137 20.49 -6.27 12.05
CA ALA A 137 19.49 -6.17 13.11
C ALA A 137 19.86 -7.03 14.33
N ARG A 138 19.33 -6.66 15.50
CA ARG A 138 19.56 -7.39 16.77
C ARG A 138 18.73 -8.67 16.83
N HIS A 139 17.56 -8.64 16.22
CA HIS A 139 16.64 -9.77 16.12
C HIS A 139 16.78 -10.45 14.77
N SER A 140 16.24 -11.65 14.65
CA SER A 140 16.19 -12.39 13.39
C SER A 140 14.86 -13.15 13.28
N TYR A 141 14.54 -13.58 12.08
CA TYR A 141 13.46 -14.51 11.84
C TYR A 141 13.99 -15.95 11.88
N PRO A 142 13.23 -16.93 12.41
CA PRO A 142 13.66 -18.33 12.40
C PRO A 142 14.08 -18.81 11.00
N ASN A 143 13.33 -18.42 9.95
CA ASN A 143 13.57 -18.79 8.56
C ASN A 143 14.23 -17.68 7.74
N GLY A 144 14.90 -16.71 8.40
CA GLY A 144 15.45 -15.53 7.73
C GLY A 144 16.49 -15.85 6.67
N GLN A 145 17.31 -16.89 6.84
CA GLN A 145 18.26 -17.33 5.82
C GLN A 145 17.53 -17.90 4.60
N ALA A 146 16.50 -18.71 4.77
CA ALA A 146 15.68 -19.23 3.67
C ALA A 146 14.99 -18.09 2.89
N MET A 147 14.52 -17.05 3.59
CA MET A 147 14.00 -15.83 2.96
C MET A 147 15.05 -15.14 2.09
N ILE A 148 16.28 -14.97 2.59
CA ILE A 148 17.38 -14.36 1.82
C ILE A 148 17.72 -15.21 0.61
N ASP A 149 17.85 -16.53 0.77
CA ASP A 149 18.19 -17.46 -0.31
C ASP A 149 17.11 -17.43 -1.41
N PHE A 150 15.83 -17.41 -1.02
CA PHE A 150 14.73 -17.26 -1.97
C PHE A 150 14.80 -15.94 -2.75
N VAL A 151 15.07 -14.83 -2.07
CA VAL A 151 15.21 -13.51 -2.71
C VAL A 151 16.38 -13.53 -3.70
N GLN A 152 17.54 -14.04 -3.31
CA GLN A 152 18.71 -14.10 -4.18
C GLN A 152 18.48 -14.97 -5.42
N ALA A 153 17.81 -16.11 -5.29
CA ALA A 153 17.49 -17.01 -6.39
C ALA A 153 16.52 -16.40 -7.41
N ASN A 154 15.62 -15.49 -6.96
CA ASN A 154 14.53 -14.97 -7.79
C ASN A 154 14.71 -13.51 -8.24
N ARG A 155 15.76 -12.82 -7.83
CA ARG A 155 15.97 -11.41 -8.17
C ARG A 155 16.13 -11.11 -9.66
N HIS A 156 16.44 -12.13 -10.48
CA HIS A 156 16.49 -12.03 -11.94
C HIS A 156 15.13 -11.74 -12.58
N LEU A 157 14.03 -12.03 -11.89
CA LEU A 157 12.66 -11.73 -12.33
C LEU A 157 12.34 -10.23 -12.40
N LEU A 158 13.22 -9.40 -11.86
CA LEU A 158 13.07 -7.94 -11.93
C LEU A 158 13.43 -7.35 -13.29
N GLU A 159 14.07 -8.15 -14.18
CA GLU A 159 14.45 -7.70 -15.51
C GLU A 159 13.23 -7.44 -16.40
N GLY A 160 13.24 -6.31 -17.12
CA GLY A 160 12.20 -5.97 -18.09
C GLY A 160 10.82 -5.69 -17.50
N ARG A 161 10.70 -5.51 -16.17
CA ARG A 161 9.41 -5.21 -15.55
C ARG A 161 8.88 -3.85 -16.00
N PRO A 162 7.58 -3.74 -16.30
CA PRO A 162 6.95 -2.47 -16.61
C PRO A 162 6.93 -1.58 -15.37
N ILE A 163 6.62 -0.30 -15.58
CA ILE A 163 6.40 0.65 -14.49
C ILE A 163 4.98 1.22 -14.57
N ALA A 164 4.40 1.47 -13.42
CA ALA A 164 3.09 2.05 -13.21
C ALA A 164 3.08 2.99 -12.01
N TYR A 165 2.05 3.81 -11.85
CA TYR A 165 1.81 4.51 -10.59
C TYR A 165 1.47 3.50 -9.50
N HIS A 166 2.07 3.64 -8.33
CA HIS A 166 1.70 2.94 -7.11
C HIS A 166 0.92 3.85 -6.17
N HIS A 167 0.00 3.28 -5.43
CA HIS A 167 -0.49 3.88 -4.20
C HIS A 167 0.60 3.89 -3.12
N GLY A 168 1.43 2.86 -3.10
CA GLY A 168 2.56 2.66 -2.19
C GLY A 168 2.20 2.10 -0.82
N ASP A 169 0.90 2.03 -0.50
CA ASP A 169 0.38 1.47 0.76
C ASP A 169 -1.05 0.90 0.59
N PHE A 170 -1.28 0.14 -0.48
CA PHE A 170 -2.59 -0.34 -0.91
C PHE A 170 -3.04 -1.56 -0.10
N HIS A 171 -3.70 -1.33 1.03
CA HIS A 171 -4.24 -2.36 1.91
C HIS A 171 -5.49 -1.87 2.65
N THR A 172 -6.22 -2.79 3.29
CA THR A 172 -7.49 -2.52 3.97
C THR A 172 -7.46 -1.38 5.00
N GLY A 173 -6.32 -1.13 5.64
CA GLY A 173 -6.15 -0.01 6.58
C GLY A 173 -6.24 1.38 5.94
N ASN A 174 -6.15 1.46 4.61
CA ASN A 174 -6.31 2.69 3.84
C ASN A 174 -7.62 2.71 3.03
N PHE A 175 -8.57 1.82 3.36
CA PHE A 175 -9.87 1.76 2.71
C PHE A 175 -10.99 2.09 3.66
N LEU A 176 -11.98 2.84 3.17
CA LEU A 176 -13.27 3.03 3.84
C LEU A 176 -14.36 2.32 3.06
N LEU A 177 -15.28 1.69 3.78
CA LEU A 177 -16.55 1.23 3.24
C LEU A 177 -17.56 2.37 3.30
N GLY A 178 -17.90 2.93 2.13
CA GLY A 178 -18.90 3.97 2.01
C GLY A 178 -20.31 3.44 2.32
N ARG A 179 -21.23 4.35 2.66
CA ARG A 179 -22.66 4.01 2.90
C ARG A 179 -23.36 3.41 1.68
N ASP A 180 -22.80 3.63 0.50
CA ASP A 180 -23.23 3.07 -0.79
C ASP A 180 -22.71 1.65 -1.06
N GLY A 181 -22.00 1.05 -0.10
CA GLY A 181 -21.39 -0.28 -0.24
C GLY A 181 -20.14 -0.31 -1.14
N LYS A 182 -19.57 0.87 -1.45
CA LYS A 182 -18.37 0.97 -2.28
C LYS A 182 -17.15 1.33 -1.46
N LEU A 183 -15.99 0.80 -1.90
CA LEU A 183 -14.72 1.20 -1.33
C LEU A 183 -14.37 2.63 -1.70
N LYS A 184 -13.73 3.32 -0.76
CA LYS A 184 -13.03 4.58 -0.96
C LYS A 184 -11.58 4.39 -0.56
N ILE A 185 -10.66 4.83 -1.42
CA ILE A 185 -9.22 4.69 -1.21
C ILE A 185 -8.67 6.00 -0.66
N LEU A 186 -7.89 5.88 0.41
CA LEU A 186 -7.30 7.01 1.13
C LEU A 186 -5.78 6.93 1.12
N ASP A 187 -5.15 8.04 1.45
CA ASP A 187 -3.74 8.16 1.84
C ASP A 187 -2.71 7.77 0.76
N PHE A 188 -2.62 8.61 -0.28
CA PHE A 188 -1.60 8.51 -1.34
C PHE A 188 -0.23 9.08 -0.94
N ASP A 189 0.04 9.28 0.35
CA ASP A 189 1.29 9.89 0.87
C ASP A 189 2.56 9.12 0.47
N ARG A 190 2.41 7.82 0.22
CA ARG A 190 3.50 6.91 -0.21
C ARG A 190 3.47 6.57 -1.69
N TYR A 191 2.71 7.32 -2.51
CA TYR A 191 2.67 7.06 -3.94
C TYR A 191 4.09 7.04 -4.55
N ASP A 192 4.31 6.15 -5.49
CA ASP A 192 5.59 6.00 -6.19
C ASP A 192 5.32 5.52 -7.64
N ILE A 193 6.39 5.27 -8.37
CA ILE A 193 6.35 4.69 -9.71
C ILE A 193 7.26 3.48 -9.72
N GLY A 194 6.72 2.32 -10.09
CA GLY A 194 7.47 1.05 -10.08
C GLY A 194 6.73 -0.09 -10.75
N ASP A 195 7.22 -1.32 -10.56
CA ASP A 195 6.54 -2.51 -11.08
C ASP A 195 5.14 -2.62 -10.47
N PRO A 196 4.05 -2.64 -11.28
CA PRO A 196 2.68 -2.72 -10.78
C PRO A 196 2.45 -3.90 -9.82
N TRP A 197 3.20 -4.98 -9.95
CA TRP A 197 3.03 -6.14 -9.08
C TRP A 197 3.73 -6.00 -7.73
N GLU A 198 4.63 -5.04 -7.58
CA GLU A 198 5.24 -4.72 -6.28
C GLU A 198 4.20 -4.20 -5.27
N GLU A 199 3.15 -3.55 -5.73
CA GLU A 199 2.04 -3.08 -4.89
C GLU A 199 1.41 -4.20 -4.06
N PHE A 200 1.39 -5.43 -4.59
CA PHE A 200 0.86 -6.61 -3.91
C PHE A 200 1.68 -7.08 -2.70
N ASN A 201 2.84 -6.47 -2.42
CA ASN A 201 3.56 -6.74 -1.17
C ASN A 201 2.73 -6.38 0.08
N ARG A 202 1.72 -5.53 -0.06
CA ARG A 202 0.80 -5.13 1.01
C ARG A 202 -0.33 -6.14 1.27
N LEU A 203 -0.48 -7.14 0.41
CA LEU A 203 -1.48 -8.20 0.63
C LEU A 203 -1.28 -8.98 1.93
N ILE A 204 -0.09 -8.92 2.55
CA ILE A 204 0.10 -9.53 3.87
C ILE A 204 -0.89 -8.99 4.90
N PHE A 205 -1.12 -7.67 4.93
CA PHE A 205 -2.07 -7.06 5.85
C PHE A 205 -3.52 -7.39 5.49
N THR A 206 -3.81 -7.43 4.19
CA THR A 206 -5.16 -7.71 3.67
C THR A 206 -5.55 -9.17 3.86
N ALA A 207 -4.64 -10.11 3.57
CA ALA A 207 -4.90 -11.54 3.68
C ALA A 207 -4.96 -12.01 5.15
N ASP A 208 -4.20 -11.37 6.04
CA ASP A 208 -4.28 -11.61 7.48
C ASP A 208 -5.66 -11.21 8.03
N LEU A 209 -6.20 -10.07 7.56
CA LEU A 209 -7.54 -9.63 7.91
C LEU A 209 -8.63 -10.49 7.27
N SER A 210 -8.52 -10.77 5.97
CA SER A 210 -9.50 -11.52 5.19
C SER A 210 -8.88 -12.17 3.95
N PRO A 211 -8.67 -13.49 3.94
CA PRO A 211 -8.31 -14.24 2.74
C PRO A 211 -9.28 -14.03 1.58
N ALA A 212 -10.59 -13.94 1.85
CA ALA A 212 -11.60 -13.72 0.83
C ALA A 212 -11.43 -12.36 0.12
N PHE A 213 -11.16 -11.30 0.87
CA PHE A 213 -10.88 -9.98 0.30
C PHE A 213 -9.61 -10.00 -0.56
N ALA A 214 -8.51 -10.56 -0.04
CA ALA A 214 -7.24 -10.67 -0.76
C ALA A 214 -7.39 -11.46 -2.06
N ARG A 215 -8.14 -12.57 -2.04
CA ARG A 215 -8.46 -13.37 -3.22
C ARG A 215 -9.24 -12.56 -4.26
N GLY A 216 -10.32 -11.87 -3.85
CA GLY A 216 -11.08 -11.00 -4.74
C GLY A 216 -10.23 -9.91 -5.40
N GLN A 217 -9.30 -9.32 -4.64
CA GLN A 217 -8.38 -8.30 -5.15
C GLN A 217 -7.48 -8.86 -6.25
N VAL A 218 -6.91 -10.04 -6.09
CA VAL A 218 -6.06 -10.68 -7.11
C VAL A 218 -6.89 -11.11 -8.31
N ASP A 219 -8.03 -11.80 -8.10
CA ASP A 219 -8.87 -12.29 -9.17
C ASP A 219 -9.34 -11.17 -10.10
N ALA A 220 -9.83 -10.07 -9.54
CA ALA A 220 -10.34 -8.94 -10.31
C ALA A 220 -9.23 -8.10 -10.97
N TYR A 221 -8.06 -8.01 -10.36
CA TYR A 221 -6.92 -7.33 -10.98
C TYR A 221 -6.50 -8.01 -12.27
N PHE A 222 -6.48 -9.34 -12.30
CA PHE A 222 -6.08 -10.15 -13.47
C PHE A 222 -7.25 -10.62 -14.33
N ASP A 223 -8.48 -10.24 -14.01
CA ASP A 223 -9.68 -10.71 -14.72
C ASP A 223 -9.78 -12.24 -14.76
N GLY A 224 -9.35 -12.88 -13.67
CA GLY A 224 -9.30 -14.33 -13.49
C GLY A 224 -8.15 -15.05 -14.21
N ALA A 225 -7.35 -14.34 -15.03
CA ALA A 225 -6.23 -14.93 -15.80
C ALA A 225 -4.87 -14.58 -15.17
N ILE A 226 -4.60 -15.12 -13.99
CA ILE A 226 -3.41 -14.80 -13.20
C ILE A 226 -2.18 -15.46 -13.83
N PRO A 227 -1.13 -14.68 -14.22
CA PRO A 227 0.12 -15.24 -14.73
C PRO A 227 0.85 -16.05 -13.65
N GLU A 228 1.43 -17.20 -14.00
CA GLU A 228 2.23 -18.00 -13.05
C GLU A 228 3.41 -17.19 -12.46
N GLU A 229 4.04 -16.35 -13.26
CA GLU A 229 5.13 -15.48 -12.84
C GLU A 229 4.72 -14.48 -11.76
N PHE A 230 3.45 -14.04 -11.73
CA PHE A 230 2.93 -13.15 -10.71
C PHE A 230 3.15 -13.70 -9.30
N TRP A 231 2.84 -14.96 -9.08
CA TRP A 231 2.96 -15.57 -7.75
C TRP A 231 4.41 -15.57 -7.25
N ARG A 232 5.35 -15.83 -8.15
CA ARG A 232 6.78 -15.82 -7.81
C ARG A 232 7.28 -14.40 -7.49
N LEU A 233 6.86 -13.42 -8.28
CA LEU A 233 7.19 -12.01 -8.05
C LEU A 233 6.52 -11.47 -6.78
N MET A 234 5.26 -11.82 -6.54
CA MET A 234 4.57 -11.44 -5.30
C MET A 234 5.31 -12.02 -4.08
N ALA A 235 5.68 -13.30 -4.11
CA ALA A 235 6.47 -13.90 -3.04
C ALA A 235 7.81 -13.18 -2.84
N LEU A 236 8.51 -12.80 -3.94
CA LEU A 236 9.75 -12.01 -3.87
C LEU A 236 9.50 -10.66 -3.19
N TYR A 237 8.51 -9.90 -3.62
CA TYR A 237 8.23 -8.56 -3.10
C TYR A 237 7.77 -8.58 -1.63
N VAL A 238 6.90 -9.52 -1.26
CA VAL A 238 6.48 -9.72 0.13
C VAL A 238 7.66 -10.06 1.02
N THR A 239 8.54 -10.99 0.58
CA THR A 239 9.71 -11.41 1.34
C THR A 239 10.72 -10.28 1.52
N VAL A 240 11.00 -9.51 0.47
CA VAL A 240 11.90 -8.33 0.54
C VAL A 240 11.32 -7.27 1.48
N ASN A 241 10.01 -7.05 1.44
CA ASN A 241 9.37 -6.10 2.34
C ASN A 241 9.47 -6.56 3.81
N SER A 242 9.23 -7.83 4.08
CA SER A 242 9.34 -8.43 5.43
C SER A 242 10.75 -8.32 5.99
N LEU A 243 11.80 -8.66 5.20
CA LEU A 243 13.19 -8.49 5.63
C LEU A 243 13.51 -7.04 6.03
N GLY A 244 12.98 -6.06 5.29
CA GLY A 244 13.15 -4.65 5.63
C GLY A 244 12.36 -4.19 6.86
N ALA A 245 11.24 -4.84 7.16
CA ALA A 245 10.35 -4.43 8.23
C ALA A 245 10.97 -4.64 9.63
N LEU A 246 11.77 -5.68 9.83
CA LEU A 246 12.42 -5.94 11.12
C LEU A 246 13.37 -4.82 11.53
N SER A 247 14.25 -4.40 10.62
CA SER A 247 15.21 -3.34 10.91
C SER A 247 14.53 -1.98 11.09
N TRP A 248 13.43 -1.74 10.37
CA TRP A 248 12.60 -0.56 10.57
C TRP A 248 11.96 -0.57 11.97
N ALA A 249 11.37 -1.68 12.38
CA ALA A 249 10.75 -1.80 13.70
C ALA A 249 11.77 -1.52 14.82
N GLU A 250 12.97 -2.12 14.76
CA GLU A 250 14.01 -1.89 15.76
C GLU A 250 14.44 -0.42 15.89
N GLN A 251 14.38 0.35 14.80
CA GLN A 251 14.88 1.72 14.76
C GLN A 251 13.79 2.75 15.07
N VAL A 252 12.55 2.49 14.65
CA VAL A 252 11.46 3.47 14.67
C VAL A 252 10.44 3.17 15.75
N ASP A 253 10.05 1.90 15.91
CA ASP A 253 9.06 1.46 16.89
C ASP A 253 9.36 0.02 17.36
N PRO A 254 10.22 -0.15 18.38
CA PRO A 254 10.63 -1.47 18.88
C PRO A 254 9.47 -2.35 19.37
N ASP A 255 8.34 -1.78 19.73
CA ASP A 255 7.15 -2.52 20.16
C ASP A 255 6.52 -3.31 18.99
N GLN A 256 6.87 -2.97 17.73
CA GLN A 256 6.44 -3.69 16.53
C GLN A 256 7.29 -4.93 16.21
N VAL A 257 8.43 -5.13 16.85
CA VAL A 257 9.33 -6.27 16.57
C VAL A 257 8.60 -7.63 16.66
N PRO A 258 7.80 -7.92 17.71
CA PRO A 258 7.05 -9.16 17.79
C PRO A 258 6.08 -9.36 16.61
N LEU A 259 5.37 -8.30 16.22
CA LEU A 259 4.46 -8.33 15.07
C LEU A 259 5.21 -8.63 13.76
N MET A 260 6.39 -8.04 13.55
CA MET A 260 7.19 -8.33 12.35
C MET A 260 7.67 -9.78 12.33
N GLN A 261 7.99 -10.36 13.49
CA GLN A 261 8.37 -11.77 13.60
C GLN A 261 7.18 -12.71 13.30
N GLU A 262 6.00 -12.40 13.81
CA GLU A 262 4.76 -13.13 13.53
C GLU A 262 4.41 -13.07 12.03
N GLN A 263 4.45 -11.88 11.41
CA GLN A 263 4.20 -11.72 9.97
C GLN A 263 5.22 -12.49 9.11
N ALA A 264 6.48 -12.51 9.49
CA ALA A 264 7.50 -13.28 8.78
C ALA A 264 7.23 -14.81 8.89
N ALA A 265 6.77 -15.29 10.04
CA ALA A 265 6.35 -16.68 10.21
C ALA A 265 5.15 -17.01 9.33
N THR A 266 4.13 -16.15 9.32
CA THR A 266 2.94 -16.27 8.46
C THR A 266 3.32 -16.32 6.97
N ILE A 267 4.21 -15.45 6.49
CA ILE A 267 4.71 -15.48 5.11
C ILE A 267 5.35 -16.83 4.79
N THR A 268 6.20 -17.32 5.68
CA THR A 268 6.91 -18.59 5.48
C THR A 268 5.93 -19.77 5.43
N GLU A 269 4.89 -19.75 6.27
CA GLU A 269 3.81 -20.74 6.26
C GLU A 269 2.99 -20.69 4.98
N TRP A 270 2.61 -19.48 4.50
CA TRP A 270 1.84 -19.32 3.27
C TRP A 270 2.51 -19.94 2.05
N TYR A 271 3.83 -19.89 2.01
CA TYR A 271 4.63 -20.42 0.90
C TYR A 271 5.27 -21.79 1.20
N ALA A 272 4.92 -22.43 2.33
CA ALA A 272 5.50 -23.72 2.77
C ALA A 272 7.03 -23.72 2.64
N ASP A 273 7.70 -22.80 3.33
CA ASP A 273 9.14 -22.56 3.22
C ASP A 273 9.61 -22.31 1.77
N PHE A 274 8.82 -21.62 0.98
CA PHE A 274 9.03 -21.32 -0.45
C PHE A 274 9.02 -22.54 -1.39
N ASN A 275 8.47 -23.67 -0.94
CA ASN A 275 8.22 -24.84 -1.79
C ASN A 275 6.95 -24.68 -2.64
N HIS A 276 6.03 -23.81 -2.25
CA HIS A 276 4.83 -23.44 -3.01
C HIS A 276 4.83 -21.93 -3.26
N LEU A 277 4.48 -21.54 -4.48
CA LEU A 277 4.49 -20.11 -4.86
C LEU A 277 3.12 -19.46 -4.76
N VAL A 278 2.04 -20.26 -4.88
CA VAL A 278 0.68 -19.79 -4.63
C VAL A 278 0.46 -19.84 -3.10
N PRO A 279 0.17 -18.71 -2.45
CA PRO A 279 0.02 -18.70 -1.01
C PRO A 279 -1.24 -19.46 -0.58
N THR A 280 -1.18 -20.11 0.60
CA THR A 280 -2.27 -20.97 1.10
C THR A 280 -3.61 -20.27 1.30
N TRP A 281 -3.61 -18.96 1.52
CA TRP A 281 -4.85 -18.19 1.63
C TRP A 281 -5.58 -18.01 0.29
N TYR A 282 -4.88 -18.20 -0.82
CA TYR A 282 -5.48 -18.10 -2.15
C TYR A 282 -5.98 -19.45 -2.66
N ALA A 283 -5.33 -20.55 -2.30
CA ALA A 283 -5.57 -21.92 -2.79
C ALA A 283 -6.98 -22.46 -2.46
#